data_60e44c08ca2a3835eee3d7f1de16779f
#
_entry.id   60e44c08ca2a3835eee3d7f1de16779f
#
_cell.length_a   1.000
_cell.length_b   1.000
_cell.length_c   1.000
_cell.angle_alpha   90.00
_cell.angle_beta   90.00
_cell.angle_gamma   90.00
#
_symmetry.space_group_name_H-M   'P 1'
#
loop_
_entity.id
_entity.type
_entity.pdbx_description
1 polymer ?
#
loop_
_entity_poly.entity_id
_entity_poly.type
_entity_poly.pdbx_seq_one_letter_code
_entity_poly.pdbx_strand_id
1 'polypeptide(L)'
;MMNNNTPLLEMRNIKKDFFGNQVLTDINFTLNAGEVLGLVGENGAGKSTLMKLLFGMDVIRETGGYGGDVLINGEKVSFSTPFDALEAGIGMVHQEFSLIPGFTATDNILLNREPKKKNIISEIFGDRLDTLDYKEMAERSEQAIDKMGVKIDAKMVISDMPVGHKQFTEIARELSKDNLKLLILDEPTAVLTEKEAEALLDSIRGMAAKGIAVIFITHRLHEILTVCDKVVIMRDGYVVKDVPAKETDVADITKWMVGRNIQTTARADIRINPDAKNIMSIRNLWVDMSGETVRNVDLDIKEGEILGIGGLAGQGKLGIPNGIMGLCEAGGKVEFDGKPIPLNNPRKCLDASLAFVSEDRRDVGLLLDETLEWNIAFSAMQIQDKFLKNYLGGLIKWRDEKAIHEVTQKYIDELMIKCTSSLQKAKELSGGNQQKVCLAKAFALEPKFLFVSEPTRGIDVGAKSLVLDALKKFNKEHGVTVVMISSELEELRTTCDRIAIVSGGKIAGILPATESSEEFGMLMVSQVK
;
A
#
# COMPACT_ATOMS: atom_id res chain seq x y z
N MET A 1 27.20 -16.56 -32.97
CA MET A 1 26.43 -15.35 -33.31
C MET A 1 25.00 -15.61 -32.84
N MET A 2 24.64 -15.10 -31.68
CA MET A 2 23.25 -15.19 -31.20
C MET A 2 22.39 -14.31 -32.08
N ASN A 3 21.29 -14.83 -32.58
CA ASN A 3 20.31 -14.07 -33.36
C ASN A 3 19.82 -12.89 -32.53
N ASN A 4 20.08 -11.66 -32.97
CA ASN A 4 19.73 -10.41 -32.29
C ASN A 4 18.22 -10.15 -32.11
N ASN A 5 17.37 -11.19 -32.20
CA ASN A 5 15.90 -11.04 -32.22
C ASN A 5 15.18 -12.01 -31.28
N THR A 6 15.88 -12.73 -30.38
CA THR A 6 15.23 -13.64 -29.45
C THR A 6 14.96 -12.91 -28.13
N PRO A 7 13.70 -12.82 -27.67
CA PRO A 7 13.39 -12.22 -26.36
C PRO A 7 14.09 -12.94 -25.21
N LEU A 8 14.45 -12.21 -24.18
CA LEU A 8 14.98 -12.80 -22.93
C LEU A 8 13.92 -13.66 -22.25
N LEU A 9 12.70 -13.12 -22.12
CA LEU A 9 11.56 -13.82 -21.57
C LEU A 9 10.43 -13.80 -22.58
N GLU A 10 9.78 -14.95 -22.77
CA GLU A 10 8.55 -15.07 -23.54
C GLU A 10 7.56 -15.94 -22.77
N MET A 11 6.36 -15.44 -22.58
CA MET A 11 5.22 -16.20 -22.03
C MET A 11 4.22 -16.49 -23.13
N ARG A 12 3.85 -17.77 -23.29
CA ARG A 12 2.93 -18.25 -24.33
C ARG A 12 1.76 -18.99 -23.70
N ASN A 13 0.55 -18.48 -23.89
CA ASN A 13 -0.72 -19.09 -23.49
C ASN A 13 -0.74 -19.54 -22.03
N ILE A 14 -0.14 -18.77 -21.13
CA ILE A 14 -0.05 -19.11 -19.70
C ILE A 14 -1.44 -19.12 -19.07
N LYS A 15 -1.76 -20.22 -18.41
CA LYS A 15 -3.02 -20.45 -17.68
C LYS A 15 -2.74 -20.96 -16.30
N LYS A 16 -3.50 -20.47 -15.30
CA LYS A 16 -3.43 -20.97 -13.92
C LYS A 16 -4.81 -20.97 -13.28
N ASP A 17 -5.13 -22.07 -12.70
CA ASP A 17 -6.33 -22.32 -11.91
C ASP A 17 -5.94 -22.69 -10.48
N PHE A 18 -6.73 -22.25 -9.51
CA PHE A 18 -6.65 -22.67 -8.11
C PHE A 18 -7.98 -23.29 -7.71
N PHE A 19 -8.03 -24.61 -7.60
CA PHE A 19 -9.20 -25.36 -7.15
C PHE A 19 -10.50 -25.01 -7.92
N GLY A 20 -10.41 -24.89 -9.26
CA GLY A 20 -11.53 -24.54 -10.15
C GLY A 20 -11.76 -23.04 -10.34
N ASN A 21 -11.00 -22.19 -9.63
CA ASN A 21 -11.04 -20.74 -9.86
C ASN A 21 -9.90 -20.33 -10.79
N GLN A 22 -10.23 -19.94 -12.01
CA GLN A 22 -9.25 -19.52 -13.01
C GLN A 22 -8.73 -18.12 -12.70
N VAL A 23 -7.41 -18.00 -12.49
CA VAL A 23 -6.74 -16.76 -12.10
C VAL A 23 -5.91 -16.17 -13.23
N LEU A 24 -5.34 -17.03 -14.11
CA LEU A 24 -4.63 -16.59 -15.32
C LEU A 24 -5.23 -17.30 -16.53
N THR A 25 -5.50 -16.53 -17.57
CA THR A 25 -6.12 -17.03 -18.80
C THR A 25 -5.40 -16.44 -20.00
N ASP A 26 -4.71 -17.31 -20.75
CA ASP A 26 -4.08 -16.98 -22.03
C ASP A 26 -3.13 -15.76 -21.97
N ILE A 27 -2.24 -15.75 -20.99
CA ILE A 27 -1.27 -14.67 -20.83
C ILE A 27 -0.16 -14.83 -21.88
N ASN A 28 0.03 -13.80 -22.67
CA ASN A 28 1.03 -13.72 -23.74
C ASN A 28 1.74 -12.37 -23.66
N PHE A 29 3.06 -12.35 -23.53
CA PHE A 29 3.91 -11.17 -23.70
C PHE A 29 5.39 -11.57 -23.82
N THR A 30 6.22 -10.63 -24.25
CA THR A 30 7.66 -10.79 -24.40
C THR A 30 8.40 -9.69 -23.67
N LEU A 31 9.67 -9.96 -23.30
CA LEU A 31 10.56 -8.98 -22.68
C LEU A 31 11.99 -9.21 -23.23
N ASN A 32 12.60 -8.16 -23.74
CA ASN A 32 13.96 -8.21 -24.28
C ASN A 32 15.01 -7.96 -23.19
N ALA A 33 16.25 -8.36 -23.45
CA ALA A 33 17.36 -8.03 -22.57
C ALA A 33 17.55 -6.50 -22.51
N GLY A 34 17.69 -5.95 -21.30
CA GLY A 34 17.84 -4.51 -21.11
C GLY A 34 16.57 -3.68 -21.30
N GLU A 35 15.41 -4.33 -21.41
CA GLU A 35 14.10 -3.66 -21.50
C GLU A 35 13.44 -3.58 -20.12
N VAL A 36 12.76 -2.49 -19.82
CA VAL A 36 11.95 -2.31 -18.61
C VAL A 36 10.47 -2.45 -18.96
N LEU A 37 9.82 -3.49 -18.44
CA LEU A 37 8.40 -3.76 -18.63
C LEU A 37 7.64 -3.35 -17.38
N GLY A 38 6.69 -2.42 -17.53
CA GLY A 38 5.69 -2.12 -16.51
C GLY A 38 4.55 -3.13 -16.54
N LEU A 39 4.37 -3.88 -15.45
CA LEU A 39 3.24 -4.80 -15.32
C LEU A 39 2.20 -4.18 -14.40
N VAL A 40 1.09 -3.71 -14.97
CA VAL A 40 0.03 -3.00 -14.26
C VAL A 40 -1.30 -3.74 -14.32
N GLY A 41 -2.18 -3.48 -13.35
CA GLY A 41 -3.49 -4.10 -13.25
C GLY A 41 -4.06 -3.95 -11.85
N GLU A 42 -5.36 -4.12 -11.69
CA GLU A 42 -6.00 -4.10 -10.37
C GLU A 42 -5.52 -5.23 -9.45
N ASN A 43 -5.79 -5.11 -8.14
CA ASN A 43 -5.58 -6.23 -7.23
C ASN A 43 -6.52 -7.38 -7.61
N GLY A 44 -5.96 -8.59 -7.70
CA GLY A 44 -6.69 -9.74 -8.23
C GLY A 44 -6.58 -9.93 -9.74
N ALA A 45 -5.94 -9.03 -10.50
CA ALA A 45 -5.72 -9.19 -11.94
C ALA A 45 -4.78 -10.36 -12.31
N GLY A 46 -4.13 -10.99 -11.33
CA GLY A 46 -3.26 -12.13 -11.54
C GLY A 46 -1.75 -11.83 -11.53
N LYS A 47 -1.33 -10.55 -11.36
CA LYS A 47 0.10 -10.15 -11.39
C LYS A 47 0.99 -10.97 -10.45
N SER A 48 0.65 -11.02 -9.17
CA SER A 48 1.43 -11.77 -8.17
C SER A 48 1.41 -13.29 -8.44
N THR A 49 0.34 -13.83 -8.99
CA THR A 49 0.28 -15.24 -9.42
C THR A 49 1.23 -15.50 -10.57
N LEU A 50 1.28 -14.59 -11.54
CA LEU A 50 2.18 -14.67 -12.67
C LEU A 50 3.66 -14.62 -12.22
N MET A 51 3.99 -13.75 -11.26
CA MET A 51 5.33 -13.66 -10.70
C MET A 51 5.70 -14.91 -9.89
N LYS A 52 4.78 -15.43 -9.07
CA LYS A 52 4.98 -16.69 -8.34
C LYS A 52 5.24 -17.86 -9.28
N LEU A 53 4.57 -17.90 -10.43
CA LEU A 53 4.78 -18.91 -11.46
C LEU A 53 6.18 -18.75 -12.08
N LEU A 54 6.57 -17.53 -12.46
CA LEU A 54 7.87 -17.24 -13.06
C LEU A 54 9.03 -17.53 -12.09
N PHE A 55 8.80 -17.37 -10.78
CA PHE A 55 9.80 -17.59 -9.75
C PHE A 55 9.78 -19.02 -9.17
N GLY A 56 8.95 -19.92 -9.70
CA GLY A 56 8.92 -21.34 -9.29
C GLY A 56 8.44 -21.55 -7.85
N MET A 57 7.51 -20.72 -7.34
CA MET A 57 7.00 -20.85 -5.97
C MET A 57 6.19 -22.14 -5.79
N ASP A 58 6.41 -22.85 -4.69
CA ASP A 58 5.78 -24.15 -4.37
C ASP A 58 4.26 -24.17 -4.50
N VAL A 59 3.59 -23.06 -4.13
CA VAL A 59 2.13 -22.92 -4.23
C VAL A 59 1.61 -23.17 -5.66
N ILE A 60 2.39 -22.87 -6.69
CA ILE A 60 1.98 -23.10 -8.09
C ILE A 60 1.97 -24.60 -8.38
N ARG A 61 2.99 -25.34 -7.95
CA ARG A 61 3.12 -26.79 -8.13
C ARG A 61 2.09 -27.57 -7.30
N GLU A 62 1.96 -27.22 -6.02
CA GLU A 62 1.06 -27.89 -5.08
C GLU A 62 -0.42 -27.73 -5.45
N THR A 63 -0.76 -26.71 -6.20
CA THR A 63 -2.12 -26.46 -6.69
C THR A 63 -2.33 -26.85 -8.15
N GLY A 64 -1.58 -27.87 -8.64
CA GLY A 64 -1.81 -28.46 -9.97
C GLY A 64 -0.97 -27.89 -11.11
N GLY A 65 0.06 -27.08 -10.83
CA GLY A 65 0.93 -26.51 -11.85
C GLY A 65 0.26 -25.39 -12.67
N TYR A 66 0.71 -25.18 -13.89
CA TYR A 66 0.17 -24.20 -14.85
C TYR A 66 0.19 -24.75 -16.27
N GLY A 67 -0.61 -24.17 -17.16
CA GLY A 67 -0.61 -24.47 -18.60
C GLY A 67 0.11 -23.41 -19.40
N GLY A 68 0.54 -23.76 -20.62
CA GLY A 68 1.32 -22.87 -21.49
C GLY A 68 2.82 -23.03 -21.33
N ASP A 69 3.59 -22.16 -21.96
CA ASP A 69 5.05 -22.24 -22.05
C ASP A 69 5.72 -20.95 -21.57
N VAL A 70 6.73 -21.10 -20.72
CA VAL A 70 7.67 -20.02 -20.37
C VAL A 70 8.98 -20.32 -21.09
N LEU A 71 9.50 -19.33 -21.84
CA LEU A 71 10.78 -19.47 -22.53
C LEU A 71 11.75 -18.38 -22.03
N ILE A 72 12.99 -18.82 -21.78
CA ILE A 72 14.11 -17.92 -21.49
C ILE A 72 15.13 -18.07 -22.61
N ASN A 73 15.47 -16.96 -23.28
CA ASN A 73 16.34 -16.95 -24.48
C ASN A 73 15.89 -17.95 -25.58
N GLY A 74 14.56 -18.16 -25.71
CA GLY A 74 13.98 -19.08 -26.69
C GLY A 74 13.93 -20.56 -26.25
N GLU A 75 14.50 -20.90 -25.09
CA GLU A 75 14.44 -22.26 -24.54
C GLU A 75 13.29 -22.39 -23.54
N LYS A 76 12.48 -23.45 -23.67
CA LYS A 76 11.37 -23.72 -22.77
C LYS A 76 11.91 -24.12 -21.40
N VAL A 77 11.45 -23.42 -20.35
CA VAL A 77 11.82 -23.66 -18.96
C VAL A 77 10.59 -23.98 -18.11
N SER A 78 10.82 -24.71 -17.03
CA SER A 78 9.81 -24.96 -16.00
C SER A 78 10.52 -24.95 -14.65
N PHE A 79 10.25 -23.93 -13.85
CA PHE A 79 10.84 -23.77 -12.54
C PHE A 79 10.02 -24.51 -11.50
N SER A 80 10.63 -25.47 -10.84
CA SER A 80 10.00 -26.26 -9.77
C SER A 80 10.23 -25.66 -8.38
N THR A 81 11.30 -24.87 -8.26
CA THR A 81 11.70 -24.20 -7.03
C THR A 81 12.21 -22.79 -7.34
N PRO A 82 12.22 -21.87 -6.35
CA PRO A 82 12.86 -20.56 -6.52
C PRO A 82 14.35 -20.65 -6.87
N PHE A 83 15.05 -21.71 -6.47
CA PHE A 83 16.45 -21.92 -6.80
C PHE A 83 16.65 -22.13 -8.30
N ASP A 84 15.75 -22.85 -8.98
CA ASP A 84 15.83 -23.03 -10.43
C ASP A 84 15.73 -21.69 -11.17
N ALA A 85 14.85 -20.80 -10.72
CA ALA A 85 14.71 -19.45 -11.27
C ALA A 85 15.97 -18.60 -11.02
N LEU A 86 16.55 -18.69 -9.81
CA LEU A 86 17.79 -18.00 -9.45
C LEU A 86 18.97 -18.48 -10.31
N GLU A 87 19.10 -19.79 -10.55
CA GLU A 87 20.15 -20.34 -11.43
C GLU A 87 19.97 -19.90 -12.89
N ALA A 88 18.73 -19.73 -13.35
CA ALA A 88 18.44 -19.19 -14.67
C ALA A 88 18.77 -17.69 -14.81
N GLY A 89 19.05 -17.00 -13.69
CA GLY A 89 19.38 -15.58 -13.63
C GLY A 89 18.17 -14.67 -13.38
N ILE A 90 17.11 -15.19 -12.76
CA ILE A 90 15.94 -14.40 -12.38
C ILE A 90 16.08 -14.02 -10.90
N GLY A 91 16.08 -12.74 -10.58
CA GLY A 91 15.99 -12.19 -9.23
C GLY A 91 14.61 -11.61 -8.94
N MET A 92 14.18 -11.61 -7.68
CA MET A 92 12.91 -11.04 -7.28
C MET A 92 13.01 -10.31 -5.95
N VAL A 93 12.49 -9.10 -5.92
CA VAL A 93 12.26 -8.31 -4.70
C VAL A 93 10.76 -8.30 -4.43
N HIS A 94 10.38 -8.82 -3.28
CA HIS A 94 9.00 -8.98 -2.86
C HIS A 94 8.46 -7.68 -2.21
N GLN A 95 7.14 -7.55 -2.14
CA GLN A 95 6.47 -6.45 -1.46
C GLN A 95 6.75 -6.45 0.07
N GLU A 96 6.90 -7.63 0.68
CA GLU A 96 7.28 -7.77 2.09
C GLU A 96 8.78 -8.06 2.21
N PHE A 97 9.44 -7.44 3.19
CA PHE A 97 10.88 -7.63 3.40
C PHE A 97 11.22 -9.06 3.80
N SER A 98 12.22 -9.64 3.11
CA SER A 98 12.78 -10.95 3.42
C SER A 98 14.21 -10.85 4.00
N LEU A 99 14.49 -9.74 4.71
CA LEU A 99 15.75 -9.51 5.40
C LEU A 99 15.73 -10.10 6.81
N ILE A 100 16.87 -10.59 7.28
CA ILE A 100 17.06 -11.08 8.65
C ILE A 100 17.36 -9.88 9.56
N PRO A 101 16.46 -9.51 10.50
CA PRO A 101 16.57 -8.26 11.25
C PRO A 101 17.81 -8.13 12.12
N GLY A 102 18.32 -9.25 12.66
CA GLY A 102 19.51 -9.28 13.53
C GLY A 102 20.86 -9.29 12.79
N PHE A 103 20.84 -9.30 11.45
CA PHE A 103 22.04 -9.34 10.63
C PHE A 103 22.34 -7.94 10.07
N THR A 104 23.62 -7.71 9.69
CA THR A 104 24.02 -6.48 8.99
C THR A 104 23.50 -6.47 7.56
N ALA A 105 23.59 -5.30 6.87
CA ALA A 105 23.31 -5.25 5.44
C ALA A 105 24.25 -6.16 4.65
N THR A 106 25.55 -6.17 4.97
CA THR A 106 26.53 -7.07 4.36
C THR A 106 26.12 -8.53 4.44
N ASP A 107 25.73 -8.99 5.65
CA ASP A 107 25.34 -10.38 5.86
C ASP A 107 24.08 -10.75 5.07
N ASN A 108 23.10 -9.82 4.99
CA ASN A 108 21.88 -10.03 4.22
C ASN A 108 22.11 -10.02 2.70
N ILE A 109 22.97 -9.13 2.20
CA ILE A 109 23.30 -9.03 0.77
C ILE A 109 23.99 -10.30 0.27
N LEU A 110 24.89 -10.86 1.07
CA LEU A 110 25.70 -12.03 0.67
C LEU A 110 25.21 -13.35 1.28
N LEU A 111 24.05 -13.37 1.90
CA LEU A 111 23.48 -14.57 2.53
C LEU A 111 23.51 -15.78 1.57
N ASN A 112 24.05 -16.90 2.06
CA ASN A 112 24.28 -18.15 1.32
C ASN A 112 25.27 -18.03 0.14
N ARG A 113 26.03 -16.94 0.04
CA ARG A 113 27.05 -16.68 -0.99
C ARG A 113 28.30 -16.03 -0.40
N GLU A 114 28.48 -16.23 0.90
CA GLU A 114 29.60 -15.64 1.64
C GLU A 114 30.93 -16.14 1.05
N PRO A 115 31.85 -15.26 0.67
CA PRO A 115 33.19 -15.63 0.26
C PRO A 115 33.92 -16.28 1.43
N LYS A 116 34.62 -17.37 1.13
CA LYS A 116 35.36 -18.15 2.12
C LYS A 116 36.86 -18.01 1.90
N LYS A 117 37.60 -17.96 2.99
CA LYS A 117 39.05 -17.92 3.00
C LYS A 117 39.59 -19.19 3.59
N LYS A 118 40.51 -19.83 2.87
CA LYS A 118 41.25 -20.98 3.37
C LYS A 118 42.12 -20.58 4.56
N ASN A 119 42.19 -21.46 5.55
CA ASN A 119 43.07 -21.36 6.70
C ASN A 119 43.85 -22.65 6.87
N ILE A 120 44.89 -22.67 7.70
CA ILE A 120 45.77 -23.83 7.89
C ILE A 120 44.99 -25.09 8.31
N ILE A 121 43.88 -24.93 9.05
CA ILE A 121 43.05 -26.02 9.53
C ILE A 121 42.20 -26.58 8.36
N SER A 122 41.65 -25.71 7.51
CA SER A 122 40.85 -26.12 6.36
C SER A 122 41.69 -26.76 5.27
N GLU A 123 42.95 -26.37 5.11
CA GLU A 123 43.91 -27.04 4.19
C GLU A 123 44.20 -28.48 4.61
N ILE A 124 44.16 -28.78 5.92
CA ILE A 124 44.45 -30.14 6.44
C ILE A 124 43.18 -30.97 6.55
N PHE A 125 42.06 -30.40 7.02
CA PHE A 125 40.83 -31.10 7.40
C PHE A 125 39.65 -30.89 6.43
N GLY A 126 39.86 -30.10 5.36
CA GLY A 126 38.89 -29.91 4.29
C GLY A 126 38.10 -28.61 4.38
N ASP A 127 37.47 -28.21 3.25
CA ASP A 127 36.85 -26.90 2.98
C ASP A 127 35.67 -26.53 3.91
N ARG A 128 35.13 -27.50 4.69
CA ARG A 128 34.10 -27.23 5.70
C ARG A 128 34.59 -26.40 6.86
N LEU A 129 35.90 -26.26 7.04
CA LEU A 129 36.55 -25.47 8.09
C LEU A 129 37.11 -24.14 7.55
N ASP A 130 36.74 -23.76 6.33
CA ASP A 130 37.05 -22.43 5.81
C ASP A 130 36.39 -21.34 6.68
N THR A 131 37.06 -20.20 6.83
CA THR A 131 36.53 -19.03 7.52
C THR A 131 35.90 -18.06 6.52
N LEU A 132 34.95 -17.27 6.97
CA LEU A 132 34.36 -16.21 6.16
C LEU A 132 35.40 -15.11 5.89
N ASP A 133 35.47 -14.62 4.66
CA ASP A 133 36.29 -13.46 4.30
C ASP A 133 35.46 -12.17 4.46
N TYR A 134 35.42 -11.64 5.69
CA TYR A 134 34.67 -10.41 5.99
C TYR A 134 35.13 -9.17 5.20
N LYS A 135 36.38 -9.16 4.77
CA LYS A 135 36.89 -8.05 3.96
C LYS A 135 36.29 -8.09 2.55
N GLU A 136 36.33 -9.24 1.90
CA GLU A 136 35.72 -9.44 0.59
C GLU A 136 34.21 -9.30 0.67
N MET A 137 33.56 -9.75 1.76
CA MET A 137 32.13 -9.52 2.01
C MET A 137 31.80 -8.00 2.01
N ALA A 138 32.55 -7.19 2.75
CA ALA A 138 32.35 -5.76 2.81
C ALA A 138 32.52 -5.10 1.42
N GLU A 139 33.60 -5.42 0.70
CA GLU A 139 33.87 -4.90 -0.63
C GLU A 139 32.78 -5.25 -1.64
N ARG A 140 32.29 -6.49 -1.67
CA ARG A 140 31.21 -6.92 -2.58
C ARG A 140 29.86 -6.29 -2.23
N SER A 141 29.54 -6.14 -0.95
CA SER A 141 28.29 -5.50 -0.52
C SER A 141 28.29 -3.98 -0.79
N GLU A 142 29.39 -3.30 -0.54
CA GLU A 142 29.55 -1.89 -0.90
C GLU A 142 29.41 -1.67 -2.41
N GLN A 143 30.05 -2.50 -3.24
CA GLN A 143 29.89 -2.44 -4.71
C GLN A 143 28.44 -2.64 -5.16
N ALA A 144 27.70 -3.52 -4.50
CA ALA A 144 26.29 -3.75 -4.82
C ALA A 144 25.42 -2.54 -4.44
N ILE A 145 25.69 -1.90 -3.30
CA ILE A 145 25.02 -0.68 -2.84
C ILE A 145 25.35 0.51 -3.76
N ASP A 146 26.61 0.68 -4.12
CA ASP A 146 27.08 1.77 -4.99
C ASP A 146 26.43 1.73 -6.39
N LYS A 147 26.11 0.54 -6.90
CA LYS A 147 25.39 0.39 -8.18
C LYS A 147 24.03 1.09 -8.19
N MET A 148 23.44 1.36 -7.01
CA MET A 148 22.13 2.03 -6.87
C MET A 148 22.24 3.54 -6.61
N GLY A 149 23.45 4.09 -6.47
CA GLY A 149 23.66 5.52 -6.24
C GLY A 149 23.17 6.03 -4.87
N VAL A 150 22.92 5.12 -3.91
CA VAL A 150 22.48 5.46 -2.55
C VAL A 150 23.59 5.19 -1.55
N LYS A 151 23.60 5.98 -0.46
CA LYS A 151 24.56 5.80 0.63
C LYS A 151 23.92 5.02 1.76
N ILE A 152 24.32 3.76 1.93
CA ILE A 152 23.90 2.89 3.02
C ILE A 152 25.15 2.38 3.73
N ASP A 153 25.15 2.44 5.06
CA ASP A 153 26.21 1.81 5.83
C ASP A 153 26.02 0.28 5.80
N ALA A 154 26.90 -0.39 5.07
CA ALA A 154 26.86 -1.85 4.90
C ALA A 154 27.00 -2.62 6.22
N LYS A 155 27.51 -2.00 7.29
CA LYS A 155 27.68 -2.60 8.62
C LYS A 155 26.47 -2.38 9.53
N MET A 156 25.51 -1.54 9.13
CA MET A 156 24.31 -1.28 9.93
C MET A 156 23.45 -2.54 10.02
N VAL A 157 22.93 -2.82 11.22
CA VAL A 157 22.02 -3.93 11.48
C VAL A 157 20.64 -3.59 10.90
N ILE A 158 20.00 -4.55 10.27
CA ILE A 158 18.72 -4.33 9.58
C ILE A 158 17.62 -3.81 10.51
N SER A 159 17.57 -4.27 11.78
CA SER A 159 16.58 -3.76 12.75
C SER A 159 16.63 -2.24 12.90
N ASP A 160 17.82 -1.66 12.81
CA ASP A 160 18.08 -0.24 13.08
C ASP A 160 17.98 0.63 11.83
N MET A 161 17.76 -0.01 10.66
CA MET A 161 17.68 0.70 9.39
C MET A 161 16.33 1.38 9.16
N PRO A 162 16.32 2.61 8.57
CA PRO A 162 15.13 3.17 7.95
C PRO A 162 14.52 2.23 6.90
N VAL A 163 13.20 2.27 6.74
CA VAL A 163 12.48 1.37 5.83
C VAL A 163 12.97 1.47 4.38
N GLY A 164 13.26 2.70 3.91
CA GLY A 164 13.83 2.90 2.57
C GLY A 164 15.19 2.21 2.39
N HIS A 165 16.06 2.26 3.40
CA HIS A 165 17.36 1.58 3.34
C HIS A 165 17.22 0.05 3.31
N LYS A 166 16.21 -0.51 4.01
CA LYS A 166 15.89 -1.95 3.92
C LYS A 166 15.52 -2.34 2.48
N GLN A 167 14.71 -1.52 1.81
CA GLN A 167 14.32 -1.74 0.41
C GLN A 167 15.54 -1.77 -0.51
N PHE A 168 16.43 -0.80 -0.38
CA PHE A 168 17.67 -0.78 -1.17
C PHE A 168 18.61 -1.96 -0.83
N THR A 169 18.64 -2.42 0.41
CA THR A 169 19.44 -3.59 0.81
C THR A 169 18.93 -4.87 0.13
N GLU A 170 17.61 -5.04 -0.01
CA GLU A 170 17.04 -6.18 -0.76
C GLU A 170 17.40 -6.12 -2.25
N ILE A 171 17.32 -4.94 -2.87
CA ILE A 171 17.70 -4.77 -4.27
C ILE A 171 19.20 -5.02 -4.44
N ALA A 172 20.05 -4.53 -3.53
CA ALA A 172 21.49 -4.79 -3.53
C ALA A 172 21.81 -6.28 -3.44
N ARG A 173 21.05 -7.04 -2.64
CA ARG A 173 21.17 -8.49 -2.55
C ARG A 173 20.96 -9.16 -3.91
N GLU A 174 19.95 -8.74 -4.67
CA GLU A 174 19.73 -9.26 -6.02
C GLU A 174 20.82 -8.83 -6.99
N LEU A 175 21.27 -7.56 -6.96
CA LEU A 175 22.33 -7.00 -7.82
C LEU A 175 23.73 -7.55 -7.52
N SER A 176 23.93 -8.16 -6.37
CA SER A 176 25.20 -8.81 -6.01
C SER A 176 25.38 -10.20 -6.64
N LYS A 177 24.35 -10.69 -7.39
CA LYS A 177 24.41 -11.97 -8.13
C LYS A 177 25.08 -11.77 -9.48
N ASP A 178 26.06 -12.61 -9.80
CA ASP A 178 26.86 -12.47 -11.03
C ASP A 178 26.09 -12.82 -12.31
N ASN A 179 25.06 -13.67 -12.21
CA ASN A 179 24.30 -14.18 -13.34
C ASN A 179 22.94 -13.50 -13.55
N LEU A 180 22.64 -12.38 -12.89
CA LEU A 180 21.35 -11.69 -12.97
C LEU A 180 21.06 -11.20 -14.39
N LYS A 181 19.97 -11.69 -15.00
CA LYS A 181 19.48 -11.35 -16.34
C LYS A 181 18.14 -10.64 -16.30
N LEU A 182 17.27 -11.06 -15.38
CA LEU A 182 15.94 -10.53 -15.17
C LEU A 182 15.73 -10.20 -13.70
N LEU A 183 15.31 -8.98 -13.40
CA LEU A 183 14.94 -8.52 -12.06
C LEU A 183 13.45 -8.22 -12.01
N ILE A 184 12.75 -8.84 -11.07
CA ILE A 184 11.33 -8.57 -10.78
C ILE A 184 11.26 -7.69 -9.54
N LEU A 185 10.60 -6.54 -9.64
CA LEU A 185 10.39 -5.59 -8.55
C LEU A 185 8.89 -5.46 -8.29
N ASP A 186 8.41 -5.98 -7.17
CA ASP A 186 7.00 -5.95 -6.78
C ASP A 186 6.75 -4.83 -5.76
N GLU A 187 6.15 -3.73 -6.22
CA GLU A 187 5.85 -2.50 -5.47
C GLU A 187 7.05 -1.89 -4.70
N PRO A 188 8.23 -1.76 -5.31
CA PRO A 188 9.44 -1.39 -4.59
C PRO A 188 9.45 0.05 -4.08
N THR A 189 8.58 0.92 -4.59
CA THR A 189 8.49 2.34 -4.22
C THR A 189 7.43 2.64 -3.14
N ALA A 190 6.65 1.64 -2.73
CA ALA A 190 5.52 1.84 -1.82
C ALA A 190 5.90 2.46 -0.46
N VAL A 191 7.11 2.18 0.01
CA VAL A 191 7.63 2.62 1.32
C VAL A 191 8.69 3.70 1.22
N LEU A 192 9.01 4.18 0.00
CA LEU A 192 10.06 5.15 -0.26
C LEU A 192 9.52 6.59 -0.25
N THR A 193 10.36 7.52 0.18
CA THR A 193 10.16 8.95 -0.05
C THR A 193 10.30 9.27 -1.53
N GLU A 194 9.83 10.44 -1.99
CA GLU A 194 9.93 10.85 -3.40
C GLU A 194 11.38 10.82 -3.91
N LYS A 195 12.33 11.35 -3.14
CA LYS A 195 13.75 11.34 -3.51
C LYS A 195 14.34 9.93 -3.62
N GLU A 196 13.95 9.04 -2.70
CA GLU A 196 14.38 7.64 -2.74
C GLU A 196 13.75 6.90 -3.93
N ALA A 197 12.47 7.18 -4.23
CA ALA A 197 11.81 6.62 -5.41
C ALA A 197 12.49 7.07 -6.71
N GLU A 198 12.78 8.36 -6.86
CA GLU A 198 13.56 8.87 -8.02
C GLU A 198 14.92 8.18 -8.16
N ALA A 199 15.68 8.04 -7.06
CA ALA A 199 16.96 7.34 -7.06
C ALA A 199 16.81 5.87 -7.48
N LEU A 200 15.74 5.20 -7.05
CA LEU A 200 15.43 3.84 -7.49
C LEU A 200 15.11 3.77 -8.98
N LEU A 201 14.27 4.68 -9.50
CA LEU A 201 13.93 4.72 -10.92
C LEU A 201 15.17 4.95 -11.81
N ASP A 202 16.08 5.82 -11.38
CA ASP A 202 17.36 6.04 -12.08
C ASP A 202 18.24 4.79 -12.03
N SER A 203 18.26 4.07 -10.90
CA SER A 203 18.96 2.79 -10.77
C SER A 203 18.39 1.74 -11.72
N ILE A 204 17.06 1.64 -11.87
CA ILE A 204 16.40 0.73 -12.80
C ILE A 204 16.85 1.01 -14.24
N ARG A 205 16.87 2.28 -14.65
CA ARG A 205 17.40 2.66 -15.98
C ARG A 205 18.87 2.28 -16.15
N GLY A 206 19.69 2.49 -15.09
CA GLY A 206 21.09 2.09 -15.08
C GLY A 206 21.31 0.58 -15.22
N MET A 207 20.44 -0.23 -14.63
CA MET A 207 20.44 -1.69 -14.78
C MET A 207 20.06 -2.12 -16.20
N ALA A 208 18.99 -1.54 -16.74
CA ALA A 208 18.53 -1.81 -18.11
C ALA A 208 19.61 -1.47 -19.13
N ALA A 209 20.28 -0.34 -18.99
CA ALA A 209 21.42 0.05 -19.85
C ALA A 209 22.60 -0.94 -19.80
N LYS A 210 22.73 -1.73 -18.73
CA LYS A 210 23.73 -2.82 -18.60
C LYS A 210 23.24 -4.17 -19.10
N GLY A 211 22.02 -4.22 -19.70
CA GLY A 211 21.45 -5.43 -20.30
C GLY A 211 20.60 -6.27 -19.35
N ILE A 212 20.35 -5.83 -18.11
CA ILE A 212 19.43 -6.52 -17.18
C ILE A 212 18.02 -6.12 -17.55
N ALA A 213 17.16 -7.09 -17.87
CA ALA A 213 15.74 -6.84 -18.07
C ALA A 213 15.04 -6.64 -16.71
N VAL A 214 14.02 -5.78 -16.67
CA VAL A 214 13.29 -5.51 -15.43
C VAL A 214 11.80 -5.65 -15.65
N ILE A 215 11.10 -6.38 -14.77
CA ILE A 215 9.65 -6.32 -14.63
C ILE A 215 9.36 -5.45 -13.42
N PHE A 216 8.74 -4.30 -13.66
CA PHE A 216 8.43 -3.30 -12.65
C PHE A 216 6.92 -3.28 -12.39
N ILE A 217 6.52 -3.67 -11.18
CA ILE A 217 5.12 -3.72 -10.74
C ILE A 217 4.91 -2.60 -9.75
N THR A 218 4.01 -1.67 -10.08
CA THR A 218 3.61 -0.57 -9.18
C THR A 218 2.19 -0.13 -9.52
N HIS A 219 1.51 0.44 -8.54
CA HIS A 219 0.24 1.13 -8.76
C HIS A 219 0.42 2.62 -9.06
N ARG A 220 1.65 3.16 -8.97
CA ARG A 220 2.00 4.54 -9.29
C ARG A 220 2.27 4.69 -10.80
N LEU A 221 1.22 4.96 -11.57
CA LEU A 221 1.29 4.95 -13.03
C LEU A 221 2.28 5.98 -13.62
N HIS A 222 2.54 7.10 -12.91
CA HIS A 222 3.57 8.05 -13.32
C HIS A 222 4.98 7.43 -13.31
N GLU A 223 5.29 6.55 -12.34
CA GLU A 223 6.57 5.85 -12.30
C GLU A 223 6.73 4.93 -13.52
N ILE A 224 5.65 4.22 -13.90
CA ILE A 224 5.61 3.36 -15.10
C ILE A 224 5.96 4.16 -16.34
N LEU A 225 5.28 5.29 -16.58
CA LEU A 225 5.53 6.15 -17.75
C LEU A 225 6.92 6.79 -17.73
N THR A 226 7.49 6.93 -16.54
CA THR A 226 8.83 7.52 -16.38
C THR A 226 9.94 6.53 -16.70
N VAL A 227 9.84 5.25 -16.29
CA VAL A 227 10.99 4.33 -16.32
C VAL A 227 10.83 3.18 -17.33
N CYS A 228 9.58 2.80 -17.69
CA CYS A 228 9.36 1.63 -18.53
C CYS A 228 9.44 1.94 -20.02
N ASP A 229 9.90 0.96 -20.80
CA ASP A 229 9.89 1.00 -22.27
C ASP A 229 8.54 0.58 -22.81
N LYS A 230 7.89 -0.40 -22.16
CA LYS A 230 6.56 -0.90 -22.52
C LYS A 230 5.72 -1.20 -21.28
N VAL A 231 4.41 -1.25 -21.47
CA VAL A 231 3.43 -1.51 -20.43
C VAL A 231 2.53 -2.68 -20.82
N VAL A 232 2.49 -3.68 -19.96
CA VAL A 232 1.54 -4.81 -20.06
C VAL A 232 0.44 -4.61 -19.02
N ILE A 233 -0.80 -4.49 -19.50
CA ILE A 233 -1.96 -4.24 -18.66
C ILE A 233 -2.73 -5.54 -18.47
N MET A 234 -2.86 -5.98 -17.21
CA MET A 234 -3.63 -7.16 -16.83
C MET A 234 -4.97 -6.75 -16.21
N ARG A 235 -6.02 -7.48 -16.57
CA ARG A 235 -7.34 -7.37 -15.96
C ARG A 235 -8.06 -8.73 -15.99
N ASP A 236 -8.64 -9.12 -14.85
CA ASP A 236 -9.42 -10.36 -14.69
C ASP A 236 -8.68 -11.62 -15.19
N GLY A 237 -7.37 -11.66 -15.02
CA GLY A 237 -6.53 -12.80 -15.43
C GLY A 237 -6.11 -12.79 -16.91
N TYR A 238 -6.38 -11.72 -17.68
CA TYR A 238 -5.99 -11.56 -19.08
C TYR A 238 -5.00 -10.41 -19.28
N VAL A 239 -4.18 -10.50 -20.32
CA VAL A 239 -3.47 -9.33 -20.86
C VAL A 239 -4.44 -8.59 -21.79
N VAL A 240 -4.90 -7.41 -21.37
CA VAL A 240 -5.83 -6.58 -22.16
C VAL A 240 -5.12 -5.62 -23.10
N LYS A 241 -3.87 -5.24 -22.78
CA LYS A 241 -3.02 -4.42 -23.64
C LYS A 241 -1.54 -4.74 -23.38
N ASP A 242 -0.74 -4.68 -24.43
CA ASP A 242 0.72 -4.64 -24.46
C ASP A 242 1.12 -3.52 -25.41
N VAL A 243 1.66 -2.39 -24.86
CA VAL A 243 1.90 -1.15 -25.62
C VAL A 243 3.21 -0.50 -25.18
N PRO A 244 3.92 0.19 -26.09
CA PRO A 244 5.04 1.03 -25.72
C PRO A 244 4.63 2.13 -24.72
N ALA A 245 5.42 2.36 -23.66
CA ALA A 245 5.10 3.37 -22.66
C ALA A 245 4.97 4.79 -23.23
N LYS A 246 5.68 5.08 -24.32
CA LYS A 246 5.65 6.38 -25.01
C LYS A 246 4.38 6.63 -25.81
N GLU A 247 3.59 5.59 -26.07
CA GLU A 247 2.37 5.65 -26.88
C GLU A 247 1.09 5.66 -26.02
N THR A 248 1.23 5.80 -24.70
CA THR A 248 0.11 5.79 -23.78
C THR A 248 0.29 6.83 -22.67
N ASP A 249 -0.77 7.09 -21.93
CA ASP A 249 -0.79 7.99 -20.78
C ASP A 249 -1.47 7.35 -19.56
N VAL A 250 -1.50 8.07 -18.44
CA VAL A 250 -2.13 7.59 -17.18
C VAL A 250 -3.61 7.30 -17.38
N ALA A 251 -4.31 8.12 -18.20
CA ALA A 251 -5.74 7.98 -18.40
C ALA A 251 -6.07 6.72 -19.20
N ASP A 252 -5.31 6.44 -20.26
CA ASP A 252 -5.46 5.24 -21.08
C ASP A 252 -5.14 3.97 -20.29
N ILE A 253 -4.01 3.95 -19.56
CA ILE A 253 -3.66 2.81 -18.69
C ILE A 253 -4.76 2.55 -17.68
N THR A 254 -5.25 3.59 -17.01
CA THR A 254 -6.33 3.49 -16.01
C THR A 254 -7.61 2.94 -16.65
N LYS A 255 -7.98 3.43 -17.83
CA LYS A 255 -9.14 2.94 -18.59
C LYS A 255 -9.03 1.45 -18.91
N TRP A 256 -7.88 0.98 -19.36
CA TRP A 256 -7.67 -0.44 -19.68
C TRP A 256 -7.65 -1.31 -18.42
N MET A 257 -7.07 -0.81 -17.31
CA MET A 257 -7.06 -1.53 -16.03
C MET A 257 -8.47 -1.77 -15.50
N VAL A 258 -9.29 -0.72 -15.46
CA VAL A 258 -10.63 -0.74 -14.83
C VAL A 258 -11.72 -1.17 -15.80
N GLY A 259 -11.54 -0.98 -17.12
CA GLY A 259 -12.53 -1.31 -18.14
C GLY A 259 -13.74 -0.37 -18.18
N ARG A 260 -13.70 0.74 -17.45
CA ARG A 260 -14.72 1.81 -17.42
C ARG A 260 -14.04 3.15 -17.64
N ASN A 261 -14.75 4.11 -18.23
CA ASN A 261 -14.29 5.49 -18.26
C ASN A 261 -14.41 6.06 -16.84
N ILE A 262 -13.29 6.13 -16.12
CA ILE A 262 -13.24 6.91 -14.88
C ILE A 262 -13.06 8.36 -15.33
N GLN A 263 -14.17 9.10 -15.36
CA GLN A 263 -14.09 10.55 -15.42
C GLN A 263 -13.63 11.02 -14.03
N THR A 264 -12.38 11.37 -13.90
CA THR A 264 -11.86 12.16 -12.77
C THR A 264 -12.40 13.59 -12.93
N THR A 265 -13.67 13.77 -12.68
CA THR A 265 -14.28 15.09 -12.56
C THR A 265 -14.15 15.51 -11.10
N ALA A 266 -13.56 16.69 -10.86
CA ALA A 266 -13.67 17.36 -9.56
C ALA A 266 -15.13 17.32 -9.11
N ARG A 267 -15.38 17.16 -7.81
CA ARG A 267 -16.73 17.02 -7.25
C ARG A 267 -17.62 18.18 -7.75
N ALA A 268 -18.58 17.87 -8.61
CA ALA A 268 -19.49 18.86 -9.19
C ALA A 268 -20.48 19.46 -8.16
N ASP A 269 -20.69 18.77 -7.02
CA ASP A 269 -21.64 19.14 -5.95
C ASP A 269 -20.91 19.65 -4.71
N ILE A 270 -20.06 20.69 -4.83
CA ILE A 270 -19.47 21.35 -3.66
C ILE A 270 -20.59 22.06 -2.91
N ARG A 271 -20.95 21.55 -1.73
CA ARG A 271 -21.97 22.11 -0.84
C ARG A 271 -21.33 22.82 0.35
N ILE A 272 -20.44 23.78 0.11
CA ILE A 272 -20.00 24.64 1.19
C ILE A 272 -21.18 25.58 1.51
N ASN A 273 -21.90 25.30 2.59
CA ASN A 273 -22.78 26.32 3.18
C ASN A 273 -21.86 27.24 3.99
N PRO A 274 -21.63 28.52 3.53
CA PRO A 274 -20.76 29.44 4.25
C PRO A 274 -21.24 29.70 5.68
N ASP A 275 -22.56 29.60 5.91
CA ASP A 275 -23.23 29.87 7.18
C ASP A 275 -23.37 28.61 8.06
N ALA A 276 -22.84 27.46 7.63
CA ALA A 276 -22.86 26.26 8.44
C ALA A 276 -22.07 26.45 9.75
N LYS A 277 -22.65 25.96 10.84
CA LYS A 277 -22.03 25.96 12.17
C LYS A 277 -20.71 25.21 12.16
N ASN A 278 -19.72 25.71 12.89
CA ASN A 278 -18.53 24.91 13.19
C ASN A 278 -18.93 23.80 14.14
N ILE A 279 -18.87 22.54 13.66
CA ILE A 279 -19.17 21.34 14.46
C ILE A 279 -17.99 20.99 15.35
N MET A 280 -16.77 21.24 14.86
CA MET A 280 -15.52 21.02 15.61
C MET A 280 -14.62 22.24 15.51
N SER A 281 -14.08 22.69 16.63
CA SER A 281 -13.09 23.76 16.74
C SER A 281 -11.86 23.26 17.46
N ILE A 282 -10.73 23.36 16.80
CA ILE A 282 -9.42 22.92 17.29
C ILE A 282 -8.56 24.17 17.51
N ARG A 283 -7.92 24.29 18.68
CA ARG A 283 -7.04 25.42 19.04
C ARG A 283 -5.78 24.96 19.73
N ASN A 284 -4.65 25.44 19.22
CA ASN A 284 -3.31 25.16 19.74
C ASN A 284 -3.05 23.65 19.91
N LEU A 285 -3.55 22.81 19.00
CA LEU A 285 -3.35 21.36 19.06
C LEU A 285 -1.89 21.03 18.80
N TRP A 286 -1.29 20.29 19.73
CA TRP A 286 -0.01 19.62 19.52
C TRP A 286 -0.18 18.11 19.76
N VAL A 287 0.57 17.31 19.03
CA VAL A 287 0.54 15.84 19.12
C VAL A 287 1.96 15.31 19.01
N ASP A 288 2.34 14.46 19.96
CA ASP A 288 3.60 13.72 19.90
C ASP A 288 3.38 12.35 19.24
N MET A 289 3.49 12.34 17.94
CA MET A 289 3.45 11.12 17.12
C MET A 289 4.76 11.02 16.33
N SER A 290 5.50 9.94 16.55
CA SER A 290 6.78 9.72 15.86
C SER A 290 6.60 9.78 14.33
N GLY A 291 7.36 10.66 13.67
CA GLY A 291 7.28 10.88 12.22
C GLY A 291 6.08 11.72 11.75
N GLU A 292 5.09 12.04 12.61
CA GLU A 292 3.90 12.82 12.27
C GLU A 292 3.53 13.81 13.38
N THR A 293 4.54 14.52 13.90
CA THR A 293 4.39 15.49 14.99
C THR A 293 3.57 16.70 14.56
N VAL A 294 2.58 17.06 15.39
CA VAL A 294 1.73 18.26 15.20
C VAL A 294 2.20 19.37 16.12
N ARG A 295 2.20 20.61 15.63
CA ARG A 295 2.71 21.79 16.35
C ARG A 295 1.76 22.97 16.20
N ASN A 296 0.95 23.24 17.22
CA ASN A 296 0.09 24.41 17.28
C ASN A 296 -0.88 24.55 16.09
N VAL A 297 -1.73 23.54 15.88
CA VAL A 297 -2.75 23.53 14.84
C VAL A 297 -4.03 24.20 15.33
N ASP A 298 -4.52 25.18 14.55
CA ASP A 298 -5.84 25.78 14.66
C ASP A 298 -6.66 25.40 13.43
N LEU A 299 -7.86 24.83 13.63
CA LEU A 299 -8.71 24.37 12.54
C LEU A 299 -10.19 24.42 12.95
N ASP A 300 -11.03 24.95 12.06
CA ASP A 300 -12.48 24.92 12.19
C ASP A 300 -13.10 24.05 11.10
N ILE A 301 -13.96 23.11 11.52
CA ILE A 301 -14.61 22.14 10.65
C ILE A 301 -16.11 22.39 10.70
N LYS A 302 -16.72 22.56 9.52
CA LYS A 302 -18.14 22.88 9.37
C LYS A 302 -19.01 21.62 9.39
N GLU A 303 -20.21 21.75 9.92
CA GLU A 303 -21.18 20.65 9.97
C GLU A 303 -21.56 20.19 8.56
N GLY A 304 -21.49 18.89 8.34
CA GLY A 304 -21.88 18.24 7.08
C GLY A 304 -20.86 18.34 5.95
N GLU A 305 -19.70 19.02 6.14
CA GLU A 305 -18.66 19.06 5.11
C GLU A 305 -17.81 17.78 5.07
N ILE A 306 -17.17 17.55 3.94
CA ILE A 306 -16.00 16.66 3.83
C ILE A 306 -14.77 17.55 3.74
N LEU A 307 -14.02 17.66 4.84
CA LEU A 307 -12.75 18.39 4.88
C LEU A 307 -11.60 17.44 4.57
N GLY A 308 -10.77 17.78 3.58
CA GLY A 308 -9.52 17.11 3.30
C GLY A 308 -8.37 17.64 4.15
N ILE A 309 -7.49 16.75 4.62
CA ILE A 309 -6.20 17.14 5.19
C ILE A 309 -5.11 16.51 4.32
N GLY A 310 -4.34 17.35 3.63
CA GLY A 310 -3.24 16.98 2.75
C GLY A 310 -1.90 17.45 3.27
N GLY A 311 -0.83 17.03 2.61
CA GLY A 311 0.55 17.42 2.91
C GLY A 311 1.52 16.29 2.61
N LEU A 312 2.81 16.60 2.59
CA LEU A 312 3.85 15.60 2.38
C LEU A 312 3.91 14.61 3.56
N ALA A 313 4.51 13.44 3.33
CA ALA A 313 4.69 12.46 4.39
C ALA A 313 5.59 13.02 5.51
N GLY A 314 5.28 12.69 6.77
CA GLY A 314 6.06 13.16 7.91
C GLY A 314 5.80 14.62 8.32
N GLN A 315 4.78 15.26 7.76
CA GLN A 315 4.47 16.67 8.03
C GLN A 315 3.41 16.89 9.15
N GLY A 316 2.91 15.82 9.78
CA GLY A 316 1.98 15.90 10.92
C GLY A 316 0.50 15.71 10.57
N LYS A 317 0.15 15.41 9.31
CA LYS A 317 -1.25 15.24 8.91
C LYS A 317 -1.96 14.07 9.61
N LEU A 318 -1.25 12.93 9.80
CA LEU A 318 -1.78 11.77 10.51
C LEU A 318 -1.84 11.98 12.03
N GLY A 319 -0.98 12.85 12.57
CA GLY A 319 -0.99 13.17 14.00
C GLY A 319 -2.30 13.84 14.45
N ILE A 320 -2.94 14.65 13.60
CA ILE A 320 -4.16 15.38 13.97
C ILE A 320 -5.28 14.43 14.42
N PRO A 321 -5.77 13.47 13.63
CA PRO A 321 -6.82 12.55 14.08
C PRO A 321 -6.35 11.63 15.20
N ASN A 322 -5.12 11.13 15.17
CA ASN A 322 -4.59 10.25 16.20
C ASN A 322 -4.52 10.93 17.59
N GLY A 323 -4.11 12.20 17.64
CA GLY A 323 -4.09 12.99 18.87
C GLY A 323 -5.49 13.31 19.39
N ILE A 324 -6.42 13.75 18.52
CA ILE A 324 -7.80 14.07 18.93
C ILE A 324 -8.51 12.81 19.43
N MET A 325 -8.34 11.67 18.76
CA MET A 325 -8.93 10.40 19.17
C MET A 325 -8.25 9.76 20.40
N GLY A 326 -7.16 10.37 20.88
CA GLY A 326 -6.47 9.94 22.11
C GLY A 326 -5.58 8.70 21.93
N LEU A 327 -5.11 8.44 20.72
CA LEU A 327 -4.20 7.33 20.40
C LEU A 327 -2.73 7.72 20.58
N CYS A 328 -2.43 9.02 20.54
CA CYS A 328 -1.11 9.60 20.80
C CYS A 328 -1.24 10.70 21.84
N GLU A 329 -0.17 10.99 22.57
CA GLU A 329 -0.14 12.08 23.53
C GLU A 329 -0.38 13.41 22.83
N ALA A 330 -1.36 14.17 23.31
CA ALA A 330 -1.79 15.41 22.70
C ALA A 330 -2.23 16.43 23.75
N GLY A 331 -2.11 17.71 23.38
CA GLY A 331 -2.62 18.82 24.18
C GLY A 331 -3.16 19.94 23.29
N GLY A 332 -3.82 20.90 23.91
CA GLY A 332 -4.56 21.95 23.24
C GLY A 332 -6.03 21.95 23.66
N LYS A 333 -6.88 22.61 22.87
CA LYS A 333 -8.33 22.66 23.12
C LYS A 333 -9.08 22.15 21.89
N VAL A 334 -9.94 21.17 22.09
CA VAL A 334 -10.84 20.65 21.06
C VAL A 334 -12.26 20.73 21.58
N GLU A 335 -13.12 21.41 20.85
CA GLU A 335 -14.55 21.49 21.12
C GLU A 335 -15.31 20.79 19.99
N PHE A 336 -16.27 19.97 20.34
CA PHE A 336 -17.16 19.28 19.42
C PHE A 336 -18.60 19.53 19.82
N ASP A 337 -19.41 20.01 18.87
CA ASP A 337 -20.81 20.44 19.07
C ASP A 337 -20.98 21.37 20.29
N GLY A 338 -20.04 22.31 20.45
CA GLY A 338 -20.00 23.29 21.54
C GLY A 338 -19.60 22.75 22.91
N LYS A 339 -19.10 21.49 22.99
CA LYS A 339 -18.63 20.86 24.23
C LYS A 339 -17.15 20.49 24.12
N PRO A 340 -16.35 20.68 25.18
CA PRO A 340 -14.95 20.28 25.16
C PRO A 340 -14.81 18.76 25.10
N ILE A 341 -13.90 18.27 24.25
CA ILE A 341 -13.51 16.88 24.17
C ILE A 341 -12.21 16.70 24.97
N PRO A 342 -12.17 15.81 25.97
CA PRO A 342 -10.95 15.50 26.69
C PRO A 342 -10.01 14.70 25.79
N LEU A 343 -8.84 15.26 25.47
CA LEU A 343 -7.77 14.58 24.76
C LEU A 343 -7.22 13.40 25.56
N ASN A 344 -6.50 12.50 24.92
CA ASN A 344 -5.91 11.30 25.55
C ASN A 344 -6.93 10.33 26.18
N ASN A 345 -8.17 10.36 25.70
CA ASN A 345 -9.25 9.49 26.16
C ASN A 345 -10.12 8.99 25.01
N PRO A 346 -9.75 7.88 24.33
CA PRO A 346 -10.47 7.36 23.17
C PRO A 346 -11.95 7.07 23.45
N ARG A 347 -12.27 6.57 24.66
CA ARG A 347 -13.64 6.24 25.03
C ARG A 347 -14.55 7.47 25.00
N LYS A 348 -14.07 8.62 25.49
CA LYS A 348 -14.85 9.87 25.50
C LYS A 348 -15.11 10.41 24.11
N CYS A 349 -14.18 10.23 23.18
CA CYS A 349 -14.38 10.59 21.78
C CYS A 349 -15.49 9.75 21.14
N LEU A 350 -15.47 8.45 21.36
CA LEU A 350 -16.49 7.53 20.87
C LEU A 350 -17.87 7.79 21.52
N ASP A 351 -17.91 8.05 22.83
CA ASP A 351 -19.14 8.42 23.55
C ASP A 351 -19.76 9.73 23.01
N ALA A 352 -18.91 10.65 22.49
CA ALA A 352 -19.36 11.89 21.86
C ALA A 352 -19.78 11.71 20.38
N SER A 353 -19.90 10.50 19.88
CA SER A 353 -20.27 10.17 18.49
C SER A 353 -19.20 10.56 17.46
N LEU A 354 -17.93 10.57 17.84
CA LEU A 354 -16.82 10.59 16.90
C LEU A 354 -16.45 9.16 16.54
N ALA A 355 -16.08 8.91 15.28
CA ALA A 355 -15.51 7.63 14.85
C ALA A 355 -14.22 7.86 14.09
N PHE A 356 -13.40 6.82 13.99
CA PHE A 356 -12.11 6.88 13.34
C PHE A 356 -11.82 5.60 12.54
N VAL A 357 -11.41 5.79 11.29
CA VAL A 357 -10.81 4.75 10.44
C VAL A 357 -9.32 5.07 10.33
N SER A 358 -8.49 4.25 10.96
CA SER A 358 -7.04 4.41 11.00
C SER A 358 -6.40 4.06 9.66
N GLU A 359 -5.23 4.65 9.39
CA GLU A 359 -4.32 4.31 8.29
C GLU A 359 -3.77 2.89 8.42
N ASP A 360 -3.70 2.37 9.64
CA ASP A 360 -3.30 0.99 9.92
C ASP A 360 -4.53 0.09 10.11
N ARG A 361 -4.95 -0.53 9.00
CA ARG A 361 -6.10 -1.42 9.02
C ARG A 361 -5.84 -2.77 9.69
N ARG A 362 -4.58 -3.24 9.72
CA ARG A 362 -4.23 -4.58 10.20
C ARG A 362 -4.04 -4.64 11.70
N ASP A 363 -3.26 -3.73 12.25
CA ASP A 363 -2.91 -3.76 13.67
C ASP A 363 -3.90 -2.96 14.54
N VAL A 364 -4.53 -1.91 13.96
CA VAL A 364 -5.46 -1.01 14.65
C VAL A 364 -6.91 -1.17 14.16
N GLY A 365 -7.08 -1.30 12.85
CA GLY A 365 -8.41 -1.26 12.22
C GLY A 365 -9.27 -2.49 12.44
N LEU A 366 -8.71 -3.70 12.35
CA LEU A 366 -9.44 -4.96 12.31
C LEU A 366 -8.92 -5.98 13.32
N LEU A 367 -9.83 -6.80 13.80
CA LEU A 367 -9.56 -8.05 14.49
C LEU A 367 -9.40 -9.15 13.42
N LEU A 368 -8.17 -9.36 12.93
CA LEU A 368 -7.91 -10.16 11.74
C LEU A 368 -8.35 -11.63 11.85
N ASP A 369 -8.26 -12.22 13.05
CA ASP A 369 -8.65 -13.60 13.32
C ASP A 369 -10.16 -13.79 13.59
N GLU A 370 -10.91 -12.68 13.68
CA GLU A 370 -12.33 -12.66 13.93
C GLU A 370 -13.16 -12.54 12.64
N THR A 371 -14.45 -12.89 12.74
CA THR A 371 -15.41 -12.83 11.63
C THR A 371 -15.72 -11.38 11.21
N LEU A 372 -16.31 -11.20 10.02
CA LEU A 372 -16.80 -9.89 9.60
C LEU A 372 -17.90 -9.37 10.52
N GLU A 373 -18.81 -10.26 10.98
CA GLU A 373 -19.85 -9.91 11.95
C GLU A 373 -19.27 -9.33 13.22
N TRP A 374 -18.22 -9.96 13.76
CA TRP A 374 -17.56 -9.48 14.96
C TRP A 374 -16.87 -8.15 14.73
N ASN A 375 -16.12 -8.02 13.63
CA ASN A 375 -15.45 -6.77 13.28
C ASN A 375 -16.41 -5.59 13.15
N ILE A 376 -17.56 -5.77 12.50
CA ILE A 376 -18.50 -4.68 12.21
C ILE A 376 -19.30 -4.29 13.46
N ALA A 377 -19.80 -5.28 14.24
CA ALA A 377 -20.70 -5.01 15.36
C ALA A 377 -20.01 -4.65 16.68
N PHE A 378 -18.76 -5.12 16.91
CA PHE A 378 -18.08 -5.05 18.19
C PHE A 378 -18.05 -3.64 18.79
N SER A 379 -17.61 -2.64 18.02
CA SER A 379 -17.50 -1.27 18.52
C SER A 379 -18.85 -0.67 18.92
N ALA A 380 -19.90 -0.93 18.15
CA ALA A 380 -21.25 -0.44 18.45
C ALA A 380 -21.86 -1.15 19.66
N MET A 381 -21.56 -2.44 19.86
CA MET A 381 -21.94 -3.15 21.09
C MET A 381 -21.27 -2.56 22.33
N GLN A 382 -19.96 -2.28 22.25
CA GLN A 382 -19.17 -1.80 23.38
C GLN A 382 -19.48 -0.35 23.78
N ILE A 383 -19.82 0.50 22.80
CA ILE A 383 -19.95 1.94 23.00
C ILE A 383 -21.42 2.35 23.21
N GLN A 384 -22.32 1.73 22.46
CA GLN A 384 -23.71 2.16 22.33
C GLN A 384 -24.73 1.13 22.82
N ASP A 385 -24.28 -0.02 23.33
CA ASP A 385 -25.12 -1.17 23.67
C ASP A 385 -26.01 -1.66 22.49
N LYS A 386 -25.69 -1.29 21.24
CA LYS A 386 -26.39 -1.78 20.04
C LYS A 386 -26.15 -3.29 19.88
N PHE A 387 -27.09 -3.96 19.21
CA PHE A 387 -27.00 -5.40 18.92
C PHE A 387 -26.91 -6.28 20.17
N LEU A 388 -27.47 -5.80 21.30
CA LEU A 388 -27.54 -6.54 22.55
C LEU A 388 -29.02 -6.73 22.97
N LYS A 389 -29.34 -7.95 23.41
CA LYS A 389 -30.62 -8.28 24.08
C LYS A 389 -30.48 -8.13 25.58
N ASN A 390 -31.39 -7.39 26.18
CA ASN A 390 -31.44 -7.18 27.62
C ASN A 390 -32.32 -8.22 28.29
N TYR A 391 -31.77 -8.95 29.25
CA TYR A 391 -32.50 -9.91 30.08
C TYR A 391 -32.50 -9.44 31.54
N LEU A 392 -33.47 -9.87 32.32
CA LEU A 392 -33.61 -9.53 33.74
C LEU A 392 -33.58 -8.02 34.04
N GLY A 393 -34.30 -7.22 33.24
CA GLY A 393 -34.33 -5.77 33.44
C GLY A 393 -33.04 -5.05 33.11
N GLY A 394 -32.17 -5.66 32.29
CA GLY A 394 -30.88 -5.07 31.87
C GLY A 394 -29.68 -5.53 32.69
N LEU A 395 -29.86 -6.42 33.65
CA LEU A 395 -28.78 -7.00 34.46
C LEU A 395 -27.89 -7.94 33.64
N ILE A 396 -28.45 -8.60 32.62
CA ILE A 396 -27.74 -9.49 31.71
C ILE A 396 -27.94 -8.95 30.29
N LYS A 397 -26.84 -8.63 29.61
CA LYS A 397 -26.82 -8.26 28.21
C LYS A 397 -26.21 -9.40 27.40
N TRP A 398 -26.92 -9.87 26.38
CA TRP A 398 -26.48 -10.95 25.51
C TRP A 398 -26.51 -10.50 24.06
N ARG A 399 -25.62 -11.01 23.25
CA ARG A 399 -25.54 -10.67 21.81
C ARG A 399 -26.85 -11.02 21.08
N ASP A 400 -27.31 -10.12 20.24
CA ASP A 400 -28.36 -10.38 19.28
C ASP A 400 -27.76 -10.82 17.95
N GLU A 401 -27.51 -12.12 17.81
CA GLU A 401 -26.87 -12.70 16.61
C GLU A 401 -27.64 -12.34 15.32
N LYS A 402 -28.98 -12.24 15.40
CA LYS A 402 -29.80 -11.87 14.24
C LYS A 402 -29.56 -10.42 13.83
N ALA A 403 -29.58 -9.49 14.77
CA ALA A 403 -29.32 -8.09 14.50
C ALA A 403 -27.86 -7.84 14.01
N ILE A 404 -26.89 -8.60 14.55
CA ILE A 404 -25.49 -8.56 14.09
C ILE A 404 -25.39 -9.04 12.65
N HIS A 405 -26.05 -10.16 12.33
CA HIS A 405 -26.08 -10.70 10.97
C HIS A 405 -26.71 -9.70 9.98
N GLU A 406 -27.87 -9.13 10.34
CA GLU A 406 -28.59 -8.17 9.50
C GLU A 406 -27.76 -6.91 9.19
N VAL A 407 -27.11 -6.30 10.20
CA VAL A 407 -26.26 -5.12 9.99
C VAL A 407 -25.02 -5.45 9.17
N THR A 408 -24.44 -6.63 9.38
CA THR A 408 -23.27 -7.08 8.62
C THR A 408 -23.64 -7.29 7.16
N GLN A 409 -24.75 -7.98 6.88
CA GLN A 409 -25.21 -8.19 5.51
C GLN A 409 -25.53 -6.86 4.81
N LYS A 410 -26.20 -5.93 5.51
CA LYS A 410 -26.44 -4.58 5.00
C LYS A 410 -25.15 -3.94 4.49
N TYR A 411 -24.08 -3.92 5.29
CA TYR A 411 -22.82 -3.27 4.87
C TYR A 411 -22.01 -4.09 3.87
N ILE A 412 -22.14 -5.43 3.86
CA ILE A 412 -21.58 -6.26 2.78
C ILE A 412 -22.15 -5.84 1.43
N ASP A 413 -23.48 -5.64 1.37
CA ASP A 413 -24.18 -5.27 0.14
C ASP A 413 -23.92 -3.81 -0.24
N GLU A 414 -24.05 -2.86 0.72
CA GLU A 414 -23.87 -1.42 0.47
C GLU A 414 -22.44 -1.06 0.01
N LEU A 415 -21.43 -1.70 0.61
CA LEU A 415 -20.02 -1.47 0.29
C LEU A 415 -19.47 -2.46 -0.73
N MET A 416 -20.31 -3.39 -1.23
CA MET A 416 -19.90 -4.43 -2.17
C MET A 416 -18.66 -5.18 -1.67
N ILE A 417 -18.69 -5.67 -0.42
CA ILE A 417 -17.58 -6.43 0.17
C ILE A 417 -17.58 -7.83 -0.45
N LYS A 418 -16.51 -8.17 -1.16
CA LYS A 418 -16.33 -9.50 -1.72
C LYS A 418 -15.88 -10.47 -0.63
N CYS A 419 -16.78 -11.30 -0.14
CA CYS A 419 -16.57 -12.34 0.86
C CYS A 419 -17.39 -13.58 0.51
N THR A 420 -17.05 -14.72 1.11
CA THR A 420 -17.81 -15.98 0.97
C THR A 420 -19.02 -16.04 1.91
N SER A 421 -18.92 -15.40 3.07
CA SER A 421 -20.00 -15.26 4.05
C SER A 421 -19.66 -14.18 5.08
N SER A 422 -20.65 -13.72 5.86
CA SER A 422 -20.47 -12.82 7.01
C SER A 422 -19.58 -13.42 8.13
N LEU A 423 -19.47 -14.75 8.17
CA LEU A 423 -18.67 -15.50 9.13
C LEU A 423 -17.21 -15.70 8.68
N GLN A 424 -16.85 -15.24 7.47
CA GLN A 424 -15.47 -15.29 7.00
C GLN A 424 -14.56 -14.43 7.89
N LYS A 425 -13.31 -14.88 8.12
CA LYS A 425 -12.33 -14.10 8.90
C LYS A 425 -11.77 -12.94 8.10
N ALA A 426 -11.56 -11.79 8.76
CA ALA A 426 -11.08 -10.59 8.12
C ALA A 426 -9.71 -10.76 7.43
N LYS A 427 -8.81 -11.60 7.97
CA LYS A 427 -7.49 -11.88 7.39
C LYS A 427 -7.52 -12.55 6.01
N GLU A 428 -8.62 -13.22 5.67
CA GLU A 428 -8.79 -13.93 4.40
C GLU A 428 -9.22 -13.01 3.26
N LEU A 429 -9.58 -11.77 3.57
CA LEU A 429 -10.00 -10.78 2.58
C LEU A 429 -8.80 -10.09 1.93
N SER A 430 -9.01 -9.65 0.67
CA SER A 430 -8.07 -8.71 0.02
C SER A 430 -8.02 -7.36 0.75
N GLY A 431 -6.92 -6.63 0.57
CA GLY A 431 -6.74 -5.33 1.23
C GLY A 431 -7.89 -4.34 0.99
N GLY A 432 -8.42 -4.26 -0.23
CA GLY A 432 -9.58 -3.41 -0.53
C GLY A 432 -10.86 -3.83 0.20
N ASN A 433 -11.10 -5.13 0.36
CA ASN A 433 -12.26 -5.60 1.13
C ASN A 433 -12.06 -5.44 2.63
N GLN A 434 -10.83 -5.60 3.15
CA GLN A 434 -10.50 -5.25 4.54
C GLN A 434 -10.78 -3.78 4.84
N GLN A 435 -10.42 -2.87 3.93
CA GLN A 435 -10.70 -1.43 4.07
C GLN A 435 -12.20 -1.14 4.13
N LYS A 436 -12.99 -1.80 3.30
CA LYS A 436 -14.45 -1.69 3.33
C LYS A 436 -15.05 -2.20 4.65
N VAL A 437 -14.47 -3.24 5.26
CA VAL A 437 -14.86 -3.71 6.61
C VAL A 437 -14.53 -2.67 7.68
N CYS A 438 -13.37 -1.98 7.59
CA CYS A 438 -13.05 -0.86 8.48
C CYS A 438 -14.07 0.27 8.39
N LEU A 439 -14.52 0.61 7.18
CA LEU A 439 -15.59 1.59 6.97
C LEU A 439 -16.93 1.10 7.53
N ALA A 440 -17.30 -0.15 7.26
CA ALA A 440 -18.53 -0.75 7.79
C ALA A 440 -18.58 -0.70 9.32
N LYS A 441 -17.46 -1.01 9.99
CA LYS A 441 -17.29 -0.89 11.45
C LYS A 441 -17.54 0.54 11.94
N ALA A 442 -17.01 1.54 11.24
CA ALA A 442 -17.20 2.94 11.59
C ALA A 442 -18.63 3.41 11.31
N PHE A 443 -19.23 2.97 10.21
CA PHE A 443 -20.62 3.31 9.84
C PHE A 443 -21.65 2.66 10.78
N ALA A 444 -21.38 1.47 11.29
CA ALA A 444 -22.24 0.80 12.27
C ALA A 444 -22.39 1.57 13.60
N LEU A 445 -21.42 2.42 13.92
CA LEU A 445 -21.51 3.37 15.04
C LEU A 445 -22.48 4.52 14.77
N GLU A 446 -22.89 4.77 13.51
CA GLU A 446 -23.72 5.93 13.11
C GLU A 446 -23.17 7.24 13.71
N PRO A 447 -21.90 7.57 13.43
CA PRO A 447 -21.24 8.71 14.05
C PRO A 447 -21.80 10.03 13.50
N LYS A 448 -21.70 11.10 14.28
CA LYS A 448 -21.94 12.47 13.80
C LYS A 448 -20.69 13.02 13.07
N PHE A 449 -19.52 12.52 13.44
CA PHE A 449 -18.25 12.97 12.94
C PHE A 449 -17.31 11.78 12.70
N LEU A 450 -16.67 11.75 11.54
CA LEU A 450 -15.82 10.64 11.12
C LEU A 450 -14.46 11.13 10.64
N PHE A 451 -13.38 10.70 11.30
CA PHE A 451 -12.04 10.78 10.77
C PHE A 451 -11.73 9.55 9.93
N VAL A 452 -11.11 9.75 8.76
CA VAL A 452 -10.69 8.66 7.87
C VAL A 452 -9.28 8.93 7.39
N SER A 453 -8.31 8.17 7.89
CA SER A 453 -6.90 8.32 7.51
C SER A 453 -6.53 7.32 6.42
N GLU A 454 -5.97 7.84 5.32
CA GLU A 454 -5.45 7.08 4.17
C GLU A 454 -6.42 5.96 3.71
N PRO A 455 -7.69 6.30 3.38
CA PRO A 455 -8.74 5.31 3.13
C PRO A 455 -8.46 4.38 1.94
N THR A 456 -7.55 4.77 1.08
CA THR A 456 -7.26 4.08 -0.18
C THR A 456 -5.84 3.51 -0.23
N ARG A 457 -5.09 3.60 0.87
CA ARG A 457 -3.71 3.11 0.94
C ARG A 457 -3.64 1.60 0.74
N GLY A 458 -2.82 1.19 -0.24
CA GLY A 458 -2.57 -0.23 -0.53
C GLY A 458 -3.81 -0.98 -1.04
N ILE A 459 -4.71 -0.30 -1.75
CA ILE A 459 -5.81 -0.89 -2.48
C ILE A 459 -5.74 -0.51 -3.96
N ASP A 460 -6.39 -1.30 -4.81
CA ASP A 460 -6.38 -1.10 -6.26
C ASP A 460 -7.23 0.11 -6.70
N VAL A 461 -6.96 0.58 -7.93
CA VAL A 461 -7.61 1.79 -8.50
C VAL A 461 -9.13 1.68 -8.53
N GLY A 462 -9.67 0.49 -8.87
CA GLY A 462 -11.12 0.27 -8.91
C GLY A 462 -11.76 0.28 -7.53
N ALA A 463 -11.08 -0.32 -6.52
CA ALA A 463 -11.55 -0.28 -5.14
C ALA A 463 -11.41 1.10 -4.51
N LYS A 464 -10.42 1.93 -4.92
CA LYS A 464 -10.28 3.33 -4.48
C LYS A 464 -11.55 4.13 -4.74
N SER A 465 -12.05 4.12 -5.96
CA SER A 465 -13.27 4.86 -6.33
C SER A 465 -14.47 4.44 -5.50
N LEU A 466 -14.64 3.12 -5.27
CA LEU A 466 -15.75 2.59 -4.47
C LEU A 466 -15.69 3.05 -3.01
N VAL A 467 -14.48 3.10 -2.42
CA VAL A 467 -14.27 3.60 -1.05
C VAL A 467 -14.59 5.09 -0.95
N LEU A 468 -14.10 5.90 -1.88
CA LEU A 468 -14.35 7.34 -1.90
C LEU A 468 -15.83 7.66 -2.15
N ASP A 469 -16.48 6.92 -3.06
CA ASP A 469 -17.92 7.08 -3.32
C ASP A 469 -18.76 6.65 -2.12
N ALA A 470 -18.37 5.60 -1.39
CA ALA A 470 -19.03 5.21 -0.15
C ALA A 470 -18.96 6.30 0.92
N LEU A 471 -17.81 6.98 1.07
CA LEU A 471 -17.65 8.13 1.99
C LEU A 471 -18.55 9.30 1.59
N LYS A 472 -18.56 9.67 0.30
CA LYS A 472 -19.45 10.73 -0.23
C LYS A 472 -20.93 10.40 -0.01
N LYS A 473 -21.31 9.14 -0.28
CA LYS A 473 -22.67 8.66 -0.07
C LYS A 473 -23.07 8.73 1.41
N PHE A 474 -22.19 8.24 2.30
CA PHE A 474 -22.43 8.24 3.73
C PHE A 474 -22.57 9.66 4.30
N ASN A 475 -21.70 10.60 3.88
CA ASN A 475 -21.83 12.02 4.21
C ASN A 475 -23.18 12.59 3.75
N LYS A 476 -23.57 12.32 2.49
CA LYS A 476 -24.80 12.90 1.88
C LYS A 476 -26.08 12.33 2.48
N GLU A 477 -26.15 11.02 2.72
CA GLU A 477 -27.36 10.34 3.18
C GLU A 477 -27.60 10.49 4.68
N HIS A 478 -26.52 10.55 5.48
CA HIS A 478 -26.60 10.60 6.94
C HIS A 478 -26.22 11.96 7.54
N GLY A 479 -25.78 12.93 6.72
CA GLY A 479 -25.36 14.25 7.20
C GLY A 479 -24.09 14.23 8.08
N VAL A 480 -23.30 13.18 8.00
CA VAL A 480 -22.08 12.98 8.80
C VAL A 480 -20.98 13.94 8.33
N THR A 481 -20.36 14.68 9.23
CA THR A 481 -19.16 15.45 8.93
C THR A 481 -17.96 14.51 8.80
N VAL A 482 -17.20 14.62 7.72
CA VAL A 482 -16.06 13.75 7.45
C VAL A 482 -14.77 14.58 7.36
N VAL A 483 -13.72 14.11 8.02
CA VAL A 483 -12.36 14.60 7.81
C VAL A 483 -11.55 13.48 7.18
N MET A 484 -11.18 13.67 5.93
CA MET A 484 -10.41 12.70 5.15
C MET A 484 -8.95 13.12 5.08
N ILE A 485 -8.06 12.27 5.54
CA ILE A 485 -6.62 12.46 5.44
C ILE A 485 -6.10 11.60 4.29
N SER A 486 -5.38 12.20 3.35
CA SER A 486 -4.74 11.46 2.25
C SER A 486 -3.42 12.10 1.83
N SER A 487 -2.49 11.26 1.44
CA SER A 487 -1.24 11.66 0.77
C SER A 487 -1.45 11.95 -0.72
N GLU A 488 -2.56 11.49 -1.30
CA GLU A 488 -2.89 11.69 -2.71
C GLU A 488 -3.80 12.91 -2.87
N LEU A 489 -3.25 14.01 -3.39
CA LEU A 489 -4.00 15.27 -3.56
C LEU A 489 -5.25 15.10 -4.45
N GLU A 490 -5.17 14.28 -5.49
CA GLU A 490 -6.30 14.05 -6.39
C GLU A 490 -7.48 13.36 -5.71
N GLU A 491 -7.24 12.48 -4.73
CA GLU A 491 -8.30 11.88 -3.92
C GLU A 491 -9.02 12.93 -3.09
N LEU A 492 -8.26 13.86 -2.49
CA LEU A 492 -8.84 14.96 -1.73
C LEU A 492 -9.64 15.91 -2.63
N ARG A 493 -9.13 16.26 -3.81
CA ARG A 493 -9.79 17.15 -4.78
C ARG A 493 -11.09 16.56 -5.32
N THR A 494 -11.16 15.25 -5.51
CA THR A 494 -12.36 14.57 -6.04
C THR A 494 -13.40 14.24 -4.98
N THR A 495 -13.03 14.30 -3.69
CA THR A 495 -13.90 13.83 -2.60
C THR A 495 -14.30 14.95 -1.65
N CYS A 496 -13.40 15.88 -1.34
CA CYS A 496 -13.58 16.88 -0.30
C CYS A 496 -14.21 18.19 -0.83
N ASP A 497 -14.75 18.98 0.09
CA ASP A 497 -15.27 20.33 -0.20
C ASP A 497 -14.16 21.38 -0.08
N ARG A 498 -13.32 21.26 0.96
CA ARG A 498 -12.13 22.09 1.22
C ARG A 498 -10.96 21.18 1.59
N ILE A 499 -9.73 21.67 1.38
CA ILE A 499 -8.51 20.94 1.72
C ILE A 499 -7.62 21.85 2.56
N ALA A 500 -7.27 21.37 3.75
CA ALA A 500 -6.26 21.97 4.62
C ALA A 500 -4.91 21.29 4.34
N ILE A 501 -3.88 22.06 4.08
CA ILE A 501 -2.52 21.56 3.87
C ILE A 501 -1.72 21.70 5.14
N VAL A 502 -1.11 20.58 5.56
CA VAL A 502 -0.19 20.51 6.71
C VAL A 502 1.25 20.56 6.22
N SER A 503 2.04 21.48 6.78
CA SER A 503 3.48 21.60 6.54
C SER A 503 4.19 21.94 7.85
N GLY A 504 5.25 21.19 8.19
CA GLY A 504 6.00 21.38 9.43
C GLY A 504 5.20 21.23 10.73
N GLY A 505 4.12 20.43 10.70
CA GLY A 505 3.24 20.21 11.85
C GLY A 505 2.20 21.30 12.07
N LYS A 506 2.02 22.25 11.13
CA LYS A 506 1.08 23.37 11.20
C LYS A 506 0.18 23.40 9.96
N ILE A 507 -0.97 24.08 10.05
CA ILE A 507 -1.80 24.36 8.87
C ILE A 507 -1.14 25.47 8.05
N ALA A 508 -0.69 25.14 6.84
CA ALA A 508 -0.10 26.08 5.89
C ALA A 508 -1.15 26.92 5.17
N GLY A 509 -2.33 26.37 4.95
CA GLY A 509 -3.46 27.05 4.33
C GLY A 509 -4.64 26.11 4.14
N ILE A 510 -5.82 26.68 3.87
CA ILE A 510 -7.06 25.95 3.57
C ILE A 510 -7.64 26.53 2.29
N LEU A 511 -7.81 25.69 1.27
CA LEU A 511 -8.31 26.09 -0.03
C LEU A 511 -9.55 25.25 -0.42
N PRO A 512 -10.43 25.76 -1.29
CA PRO A 512 -11.47 24.95 -1.92
C PRO A 512 -10.84 23.80 -2.70
N ALA A 513 -11.47 22.63 -2.72
CA ALA A 513 -10.95 21.46 -3.44
C ALA A 513 -10.84 21.67 -4.97
N THR A 514 -11.51 22.70 -5.51
CA THR A 514 -11.46 23.11 -6.91
C THR A 514 -10.21 23.89 -7.31
N GLU A 515 -9.40 24.30 -6.33
CA GLU A 515 -8.20 25.09 -6.58
C GLU A 515 -7.16 24.30 -7.37
N SER A 516 -6.21 24.99 -7.99
CA SER A 516 -5.19 24.37 -8.83
C SER A 516 -4.21 23.50 -8.02
N SER A 517 -3.67 22.46 -8.64
CA SER A 517 -2.64 21.60 -8.00
C SER A 517 -1.37 22.39 -7.66
N GLU A 518 -1.08 23.46 -8.41
CA GLU A 518 0.07 24.35 -8.19
C GLU A 518 -0.08 25.14 -6.87
N GLU A 519 -1.28 25.67 -6.58
CA GLU A 519 -1.57 26.37 -5.32
C GLU A 519 -1.42 25.44 -4.11
N PHE A 520 -1.94 24.22 -4.20
CA PHE A 520 -1.72 23.20 -3.16
C PHE A 520 -0.24 22.84 -3.02
N GLY A 521 0.46 22.68 -4.15
CA GLY A 521 1.91 22.41 -4.17
C GLY A 521 2.71 23.51 -3.47
N MET A 522 2.38 24.78 -3.70
CA MET A 522 3.03 25.91 -3.02
C MET A 522 2.83 25.85 -1.50
N LEU A 523 1.63 25.51 -1.02
CA LEU A 523 1.36 25.34 0.41
C LEU A 523 2.12 24.16 1.02
N MET A 524 2.27 23.05 0.29
CA MET A 524 2.99 21.87 0.77
C MET A 524 4.50 22.12 0.99
N VAL A 525 5.09 23.03 0.20
CA VAL A 525 6.51 23.37 0.28
C VAL A 525 6.77 24.61 1.14
N SER A 526 5.72 25.38 1.47
CA SER A 526 5.85 26.58 2.30
C SER A 526 6.33 26.23 3.70
N GLN A 527 7.45 26.87 4.13
CA GLN A 527 7.83 26.83 5.54
C GLN A 527 6.93 27.80 6.32
N VAL A 528 5.97 27.27 7.06
CA VAL A 528 5.18 28.05 8.03
C VAL A 528 6.10 28.41 9.20
N LYS A 529 6.48 29.70 9.28
CA LYS A 529 7.31 30.25 10.37
C LYS A 529 6.60 30.20 11.73
#